data_9cbe404b6cf4fef8a815c6c915736c6f
#
_entry.id   9cbe404b6cf4fef8a815c6c915736c6f
#
_cell.length_a   1.000
_cell.length_b   1.000
_cell.length_c   1.000
_cell.angle_alpha   90.00
_cell.angle_beta   90.00
_cell.angle_gamma   90.00
#
_symmetry.space_group_name_H-M   'P 1'
#
loop_
_entity.id
_entity.type
_entity.pdbx_description
1 polymer ?
#
loop_
_entity_poly.entity_id
_entity_poly.type
_entity_poly.pdbx_seq_one_letter_code
_entity_poly.pdbx_strand_id
1 'polypeptide(L)' 'MNRRPREEGASPSVRHEILTTDEVCTLLKIKKATLYRHTSQGTGPPFYKIGKHNRWKRSEVLAWFDSHSR' A
#
# COMPACT_ATOMS: atom_id res chain seq x y z
N MET A 1 -23.63 -6.79 9.71
CA MET A 1 -23.12 -7.05 9.48
C MET A 1 -22.39 -7.05 9.09
N ASN A 2 -22.38 -6.71 9.31
CA ASN A 2 -21.49 -6.82 8.97
C ASN A 2 -20.88 -6.79 8.71
N ARG A 3 -21.15 -6.62 8.92
CA ARG A 3 -20.40 -6.73 8.77
C ARG A 3 -19.75 -6.54 8.57
N ARG A 4 -19.98 -6.27 8.86
CA ARG A 4 -19.28 -6.21 8.82
C ARG A 4 -18.65 -5.91 8.86
N PRO A 5 -18.91 -5.66 9.11
CA PRO A 5 -18.24 -5.53 9.16
C PRO A 5 -17.63 -5.19 9.20
N ARG A 6 -17.71 -4.95 9.49
CA ARG A 6 -17.18 -4.79 9.52
C ARG A 6 -16.81 -4.10 9.52
N GLU A 7 -17.22 -3.77 9.81
CA GLU A 7 -16.89 -3.40 9.84
C GLU A 7 -16.41 -2.86 10.04
N GLU A 8 -16.54 -2.64 10.35
CA GLU A 8 -16.06 -2.43 10.46
C GLU A 8 -15.42 -1.98 10.43
N GLY A 9 -15.38 -1.75 10.62
CA GLY A 9 -14.78 -1.56 10.45
C GLY A 9 -14.20 -0.97 10.40
N ALA A 10 -14.35 -0.84 10.49
CA ALA A 10 -14.01 -0.36 10.25
C ALA A 10 -13.53 0.57 10.06
N SER A 11 -13.79 1.07 9.97
CA SER A 11 -13.47 2.31 9.56
C SER A 11 -12.16 2.93 9.92
N PRO A 12 -11.67 2.94 11.04
CA PRO A 12 -10.35 3.48 11.32
C PRO A 12 -9.28 2.85 10.48
N SER A 13 -9.55 1.71 9.96
CA SER A 13 -8.58 1.01 9.14
C SER A 13 -8.32 1.71 7.82
N VAL A 14 -9.17 2.66 7.43
CA VAL A 14 -8.94 3.38 6.18
C VAL A 14 -7.61 4.11 6.18
N ARG A 15 -7.27 4.76 7.29
CA ARG A 15 -6.02 5.51 7.37
C ARG A 15 -4.82 4.63 7.59
N HIS A 16 -5.04 3.44 8.16
CA HIS A 16 -3.95 2.55 8.51
C HIS A 16 -4.02 1.24 7.75
N GLU A 17 -4.75 1.26 6.67
CA GLU A 17 -4.91 0.05 5.87
C GLU A 17 -3.57 -0.47 5.40
N ILE A 18 -3.37 -1.75 5.59
CA ILE A 18 -2.14 -2.42 5.17
C ILE A 18 -2.38 -3.05 3.81
N LEU A 19 -1.50 -2.78 2.89
CA LEU A 19 -1.65 -3.23 1.51
C LEU A 19 -0.63 -4.29 1.15
N THR A 20 -1.06 -5.25 0.36
CA THR A 20 -0.17 -6.21 -0.25
C THR A 20 0.45 -5.62 -1.51
N THR A 21 1.41 -6.33 -2.09
CA THR A 21 2.02 -5.93 -3.36
C THR A 21 0.97 -5.72 -4.44
N ASP A 22 0.04 -6.67 -4.58
CA ASP A 22 -1.00 -6.56 -5.60
C ASP A 22 -1.89 -5.35 -5.35
N GLU A 23 -2.22 -5.09 -4.11
CA GLU A 23 -3.07 -3.95 -3.77
C GLU A 23 -2.40 -2.63 -4.06
N VAL A 24 -1.10 -2.52 -3.78
CA VAL A 24 -0.36 -1.30 -4.11
C VAL A 24 -0.32 -1.11 -5.62
N CYS A 25 -0.06 -2.16 -6.36
CA CYS A 25 -0.02 -2.07 -7.82
C CYS A 25 -1.36 -1.64 -8.39
N THR A 26 -2.45 -2.17 -7.84
CA THR A 26 -3.79 -1.78 -8.26
C THR A 26 -4.05 -0.31 -7.91
N LEU A 27 -3.70 0.09 -6.71
CA LEU A 27 -3.92 1.46 -6.25
C LEU A 27 -3.18 2.47 -7.11
N LEU A 28 -1.92 2.18 -7.41
CA LEU A 28 -1.08 3.08 -8.19
C LEU A 28 -1.17 2.84 -9.69
N LYS A 29 -1.84 1.77 -10.09
CA LYS A 29 -2.02 1.38 -11.49
C LYS A 29 -0.68 1.16 -12.18
N ILE A 30 0.19 0.42 -11.52
CA ILE A 30 1.52 0.08 -12.06
C ILE A 30 1.69 -1.43 -12.06
N LYS A 31 2.68 -1.90 -12.77
CA LYS A 31 3.00 -3.31 -12.82
C LYS A 31 3.83 -3.72 -11.61
N LYS A 32 3.76 -4.99 -11.26
CA LYS A 32 4.56 -5.50 -10.15
C LYS A 32 6.06 -5.28 -10.39
N ALA A 33 6.51 -5.46 -11.63
CA ALA A 33 7.91 -5.26 -11.95
C ALA A 33 8.35 -3.83 -11.67
N THR A 34 7.47 -2.87 -11.94
CA THR A 34 7.77 -1.47 -11.66
C THR A 34 7.88 -1.23 -10.16
N LEU A 35 6.96 -1.79 -9.39
CA LEU A 35 7.00 -1.64 -7.94
C LEU A 35 8.24 -2.27 -7.35
N TYR A 36 8.59 -3.48 -7.80
CA TYR A 36 9.78 -4.17 -7.32
C TYR A 36 11.05 -3.39 -7.63
N ARG A 37 11.11 -2.79 -8.82
CA ARG A 37 12.26 -1.99 -9.18
C ARG A 37 12.42 -0.80 -8.24
N HIS A 38 11.34 -0.09 -7.97
CA HIS A 38 11.37 1.04 -7.03
C HIS A 38 11.77 0.58 -5.63
N THR A 39 11.19 -0.52 -5.18
CA THR A 39 11.50 -1.06 -3.86
C THR A 39 12.99 -1.40 -3.76
N SER A 40 13.49 -2.06 -4.79
CA SER A 40 14.89 -2.49 -4.84
C SER A 40 15.86 -1.30 -4.87
N GLN A 41 15.48 -0.22 -5.54
CA GLN A 41 16.30 0.98 -5.64
C GLN A 41 16.14 1.93 -4.48
N GLY A 42 15.19 1.66 -3.60
CA GLY A 42 14.92 2.53 -2.48
C GLY A 42 14.22 3.82 -2.87
N THR A 43 13.56 3.84 -4.03
CA THR A 43 12.89 5.03 -4.54
C THR A 43 11.38 4.94 -4.47
N GLY A 44 10.84 3.84 -3.96
CA GLY A 44 9.39 3.64 -3.88
C GLY A 44 8.81 4.11 -2.57
N PRO A 45 7.52 3.86 -2.38
CA PRO A 45 6.89 4.22 -1.12
C PRO A 45 7.48 3.39 0.03
N PRO A 46 7.40 3.91 1.25
CA PRO A 46 7.90 3.15 2.41
C PRO A 46 7.19 1.81 2.51
N PHE A 47 7.93 0.79 2.87
CA PHE A 47 7.34 -0.53 3.05
C PHE A 47 7.89 -1.17 4.30
N TYR A 48 7.18 -2.20 4.76
CA TYR A 48 7.53 -2.91 5.98
C TYR A 48 7.58 -4.39 5.67
N LYS A 49 8.65 -5.04 6.10
CA LYS A 49 8.80 -6.46 5.84
C LYS A 49 8.29 -7.26 7.01
N ILE A 50 7.34 -8.14 6.74
CA ILE A 50 6.75 -9.01 7.75
C ILE A 50 7.03 -10.44 7.30
N GLY A 51 7.98 -11.09 7.94
CA GLY A 51 8.41 -12.42 7.52
C GLY A 51 8.98 -12.32 6.11
N LYS A 52 8.37 -13.03 5.19
CA LYS A 52 8.80 -13.03 3.79
C LYS A 52 8.02 -12.06 2.93
N HIS A 53 7.12 -11.29 3.53
CA HIS A 53 6.20 -10.47 2.76
C HIS A 53 6.45 -9.00 2.99
N ASN A 54 6.35 -8.22 1.94
CA ASN A 54 6.38 -6.77 2.04
C ASN A 54 4.95 -6.27 2.20
N ARG A 55 4.80 -5.23 3.01
CA ARG A 55 3.50 -4.60 3.22
C ARG A 55 3.69 -3.10 3.22
N TRP A 56 2.65 -2.38 2.83
CA TRP A 56 2.69 -0.93 2.72
C TRP A 56 1.51 -0.37 3.49
N LYS A 57 1.66 0.85 3.99
CA LYS A 57 0.53 1.58 4.56
C LYS A 57 -0.08 2.43 3.47
N ARG A 58 -1.39 2.35 3.32
CA ARG A 58 -2.08 3.06 2.25
C ARG A 58 -1.79 4.55 2.28
N SER A 59 -1.83 5.16 3.47
CA SER A 59 -1.56 6.60 3.59
C SER A 59 -0.17 6.97 3.11
N GLU A 60 0.81 6.12 3.38
CA GLU A 60 2.18 6.39 2.96
C GLU A 60 2.35 6.21 1.46
N VAL A 61 1.66 5.23 0.89
CA VAL A 61 1.70 5.01 -0.55
C VAL A 61 1.11 6.22 -1.28
N LEU A 62 0.00 6.72 -0.80
CA LEU A 62 -0.64 7.87 -1.41
C LEU A 62 0.19 9.14 -1.25
N ALA A 63 0.82 9.32 -0.10
CA ALA A 63 1.69 10.47 0.12
C ALA A 63 2.90 10.43 -0.82
N TRP A 64 3.47 9.24 -1.00
CA TRP A 64 4.58 9.07 -1.92
C TRP A 64 4.15 9.41 -3.36
N PHE A 65 2.97 8.90 -3.74
CA PHE A 65 2.45 9.17 -5.09
C PHE A 65 2.27 10.68 -5.29
N ASP A 66 1.68 11.35 -4.31
CA ASP A 66 1.46 12.79 -4.42
C ASP A 66 2.76 13.55 -4.59
N SER A 67 3.79 13.15 -3.89
CA SER A 67 5.07 13.85 -3.97
C SER A 67 5.79 13.58 -5.29
N HIS A 68 5.40 12.54 -6.01
CA HIS A 68 6.01 12.18 -7.28
C HIS A 68 5.13 12.49 -8.49
N SER A 69 3.91 12.95 -8.26
CA SER A 69 3.00 13.22 -9.37
C SER A 69 3.17 14.67 -9.80
N ARG A 70 3.96 14.87 -10.80
CA ARG A 70 4.23 16.22 -11.27
C ARG A 70 3.95 16.34 -12.71
#